data_d12816a052911baadc72b9e4d89ea911
#
_entry.id   d12816a052911baadc72b9e4d89ea911
#
_cell.length_a   1.000
_cell.length_b   1.000
_cell.length_c   1.000
_cell.angle_alpha   90.00
_cell.angle_beta   90.00
_cell.angle_gamma   90.00
#
_symmetry.space_group_name_H-M   'P 1'
#
loop_
_entity.id
_entity.type
_entity.pdbx_description
1 polymer ?
#
loop_
_entity_poly.entity_id
_entity_poly.type
_entity_poly.pdbx_seq_one_letter_code
_entity_poly.pdbx_strand_id
1 'polypeptide(L)'
;SLVGSEMCIRDRNREDAFTMLKGLSGSIHEVYTGVSLWMREDGKKVQYSFYECTKVTMYPVTDEELNRYIDTGEPMDKAGAYGIQGKAAAFIEKIEGDYNNVVGLPIARIYQELKQLGIDVYKFS
;
A
#
# COMPACT_ATOMS: atom_id res chain seq x y z
N SER A 1 -1.72 -3.95 3.97
CA SER A 1 -1.41 -2.52 4.02
C SER A 1 -2.67 -1.71 4.17
N LEU A 2 -2.54 -0.54 4.80
CA LEU A 2 -3.64 0.38 5.02
C LEU A 2 -3.36 1.70 4.30
N VAL A 3 -4.40 2.34 3.79
CA VAL A 3 -4.29 3.62 3.10
C VAL A 3 -4.92 4.69 3.99
N GLY A 4 -4.10 5.64 4.43
CA GLY A 4 -4.53 6.73 5.30
C GLY A 4 -5.07 6.25 6.64
N SER A 5 -6.36 6.00 6.72
CA SER A 5 -6.97 5.47 7.93
C SER A 5 -6.89 3.95 7.96
N GLU A 6 -7.28 3.36 9.07
CA GLU A 6 -7.19 1.94 9.34
C GLU A 6 -8.27 1.11 8.66
N MET A 7 -9.04 1.68 7.76
CA MET A 7 -10.20 1.00 7.18
C MET A 7 -9.82 -0.03 6.14
N CYS A 8 -10.37 -1.23 6.30
CA CYS A 8 -10.19 -2.31 5.34
C CYS A 8 -11.34 -2.32 4.35
N ILE A 9 -11.02 -2.38 3.06
CA ILE A 9 -12.02 -2.34 2.00
C ILE A 9 -12.96 -3.54 2.01
N ARG A 10 -12.51 -4.67 2.55
CA ARG A 10 -13.31 -5.91 2.54
C ARG A 10 -14.67 -5.79 3.20
N ASP A 11 -14.75 -4.96 4.24
CA ASP A 11 -15.98 -4.79 5.00
C ASP A 11 -16.75 -3.56 4.54
N ARG A 12 -16.42 -3.06 3.38
CA ARG A 12 -16.96 -1.81 2.87
C ARG A 12 -18.05 -2.04 1.84
N ASN A 13 -19.07 -1.20 1.91
CA ASN A 13 -20.05 -1.14 0.84
C ASN A 13 -19.65 -0.04 -0.17
N ARG A 14 -20.49 0.12 -1.20
CA ARG A 14 -20.24 1.10 -2.25
C ARG A 14 -20.13 2.53 -1.72
N GLU A 15 -20.98 2.90 -0.76
CA GLU A 15 -20.97 4.25 -0.20
C GLU A 15 -19.68 4.54 0.54
N ASP A 16 -19.18 3.58 1.30
CA ASP A 16 -17.93 3.74 2.03
C ASP A 16 -16.76 3.89 1.06
N ALA A 17 -16.75 3.11 0.00
CA ALA A 17 -15.72 3.20 -1.05
C ALA A 17 -15.73 4.57 -1.70
N PHE A 18 -16.91 5.08 -2.03
CA PHE A 18 -17.06 6.40 -2.65
C PHE A 18 -16.55 7.50 -1.71
N THR A 19 -16.96 7.47 -0.44
CA THR A 19 -16.57 8.47 0.54
C THR A 19 -15.06 8.51 0.73
N MET A 20 -14.43 7.33 0.81
CA MET A 20 -12.99 7.26 0.98
C MET A 20 -12.25 7.79 -0.25
N LEU A 21 -12.65 7.36 -1.44
CA LEU A 21 -12.01 7.80 -2.67
C LEU A 21 -12.19 9.30 -2.89
N LYS A 22 -13.35 9.83 -2.56
CA LYS A 22 -13.60 11.26 -2.67
C LYS A 22 -12.69 12.06 -1.72
N GLY A 23 -12.43 11.53 -0.53
CA GLY A 23 -11.50 12.15 0.40
C GLY A 23 -10.06 12.14 -0.10
N LEU A 24 -9.68 11.19 -0.93
CA LEU A 24 -8.34 11.11 -1.51
C LEU A 24 -8.20 11.94 -2.77
N SER A 25 -9.30 12.25 -3.46
CA SER A 25 -9.31 13.01 -4.70
C SER A 25 -8.66 14.38 -4.52
N GLY A 26 -7.71 14.71 -5.38
CA GLY A 26 -7.05 16.01 -5.36
C GLY A 26 -6.15 16.25 -4.16
N SER A 27 -5.78 15.22 -3.42
CA SER A 27 -4.98 15.35 -2.22
C SER A 27 -3.77 14.42 -2.23
N ILE A 28 -2.91 14.61 -1.22
CA ILE A 28 -1.75 13.74 -0.98
C ILE A 28 -2.09 12.87 0.22
N HIS A 29 -1.89 11.57 0.08
CA HIS A 29 -2.07 10.65 1.19
C HIS A 29 -0.85 9.74 1.34
N GLU A 30 -0.73 9.12 2.51
CA GLU A 30 0.40 8.27 2.83
C GLU A 30 -0.04 6.82 2.87
N VAL A 31 0.81 5.94 2.29
CA VAL A 31 0.61 4.50 2.34
C VAL A 31 1.70 3.91 3.21
N TYR A 32 1.31 3.22 4.27
CA TYR A 32 2.22 2.60 5.21
C TYR A 32 2.15 1.09 5.12
N THR A 33 3.31 0.45 5.17
CA THR A 33 3.38 -1.00 5.30
C THR A 33 4.33 -1.34 6.43
N GLY A 34 3.84 -2.09 7.41
CA GLY A 34 4.66 -2.60 8.49
C GLY A 34 5.16 -4.00 8.14
N VAL A 35 6.43 -4.26 8.45
CA VAL A 35 7.07 -5.54 8.20
C VAL A 35 7.73 -6.03 9.47
N SER A 36 7.54 -7.31 9.81
CA SER A 36 8.21 -7.95 10.93
C SER A 36 8.96 -9.16 10.40
N LEU A 37 10.26 -9.22 10.72
CA LEU A 37 11.13 -10.32 10.34
C LEU A 37 11.47 -11.11 11.60
N TRP A 38 11.19 -12.41 11.60
CA TRP A 38 11.53 -13.30 12.70
C TRP A 38 12.72 -14.15 12.30
N MET A 39 13.76 -14.11 13.13
CA MET A 39 15.02 -14.79 12.84
C MET A 39 15.54 -15.50 14.08
N ARG A 40 16.47 -16.43 13.88
CA ARG A 40 17.19 -17.06 15.00
C ARG A 40 18.60 -16.55 15.02
N GLU A 41 18.99 -16.01 16.18
CA GLU A 41 20.37 -15.58 16.44
C GLU A 41 20.83 -16.29 17.72
N ASP A 42 21.92 -17.04 17.62
CA ASP A 42 22.48 -17.80 18.75
C ASP A 42 21.43 -18.66 19.46
N GLY A 43 20.57 -19.29 18.66
CA GLY A 43 19.52 -20.16 19.19
C GLY A 43 18.32 -19.43 19.75
N LYS A 44 18.32 -18.11 19.75
CA LYS A 44 17.20 -17.30 20.25
C LYS A 44 16.40 -16.72 19.09
N LYS A 45 15.08 -16.61 19.30
CA LYS A 45 14.18 -16.02 18.35
C LYS A 45 14.23 -14.50 18.50
N VAL A 46 14.54 -13.79 17.43
CA VAL A 46 14.66 -12.34 17.42
C VAL A 46 13.71 -11.76 16.38
N GLN A 47 13.06 -10.67 16.73
CA GLN A 47 12.14 -9.96 15.83
C GLN A 47 12.75 -8.62 15.43
N TYR A 48 12.75 -8.35 14.15
CA TYR A 48 13.09 -7.05 13.59
C TYR A 48 11.85 -6.47 12.91
N SER A 49 11.48 -5.26 13.30
CA SER A 49 10.29 -4.61 12.75
C SER A 49 10.65 -3.25 12.19
N PHE A 50 10.03 -2.91 11.07
CA PHE A 50 10.19 -1.60 10.44
C PHE A 50 8.92 -1.30 9.65
N TYR A 51 8.79 -0.06 9.22
CA TYR A 51 7.71 0.32 8.34
C TYR A 51 8.23 1.17 7.19
N GLU A 52 7.49 1.18 6.09
CA GLU A 52 7.79 2.01 4.94
C GLU A 52 6.59 2.89 4.65
N CYS A 53 6.86 4.15 4.32
CA CYS A 53 5.83 5.13 4.01
C CYS A 53 6.07 5.69 2.62
N THR A 54 5.01 5.75 1.81
CA THR A 54 5.07 6.32 0.47
C THR A 54 3.94 7.32 0.32
N LYS A 55 4.26 8.51 -0.19
CA LYS A 55 3.26 9.55 -0.45
C LYS A 55 2.72 9.40 -1.85
N VAL A 56 1.41 9.43 -1.96
CA VAL A 56 0.72 9.31 -3.25
C VAL A 56 -0.13 10.56 -3.44
N THR A 57 0.08 11.24 -4.57
CA THR A 57 -0.73 12.39 -4.94
C THR A 57 -1.74 11.97 -5.99
N MET A 58 -3.00 12.25 -5.73
CA MET A 58 -4.09 11.92 -6.64
C MET A 58 -4.60 13.18 -7.31
N TYR A 59 -4.85 13.10 -8.63
CA TYR A 59 -5.52 14.17 -9.35
C TYR A 59 -6.93 14.37 -8.79
N PRO A 60 -7.52 15.57 -8.95
CA PRO A 60 -8.94 15.73 -8.68
C PRO A 60 -9.75 14.79 -9.59
N VAL A 61 -10.67 14.06 -9.01
CA VAL A 61 -11.49 13.07 -9.72
C VAL A 61 -12.95 13.44 -9.51
N THR A 62 -13.72 13.44 -10.60
CA THR A 62 -15.14 13.79 -10.52
C THR A 62 -15.95 12.66 -9.89
N ASP A 63 -17.13 12.99 -9.38
CA ASP A 63 -18.02 11.99 -8.82
C ASP A 63 -18.39 10.93 -9.84
N GLU A 64 -18.58 11.33 -11.11
CA GLU A 64 -18.87 10.40 -12.17
C GLU A 64 -17.73 9.41 -12.39
N GLU A 65 -16.48 9.91 -12.41
CA GLU A 65 -15.32 9.05 -12.56
C GLU A 65 -15.18 8.08 -11.39
N LEU A 66 -15.43 8.53 -10.18
CA LEU A 66 -15.41 7.69 -9.00
C LEU A 66 -16.43 6.57 -9.07
N ASN A 67 -17.66 6.92 -9.49
CA ASN A 67 -18.72 5.92 -9.61
C ASN A 67 -18.38 4.88 -10.69
N ARG A 68 -17.81 5.30 -11.80
CA ARG A 68 -17.36 4.38 -12.84
C ARG A 68 -16.29 3.43 -12.34
N TYR A 69 -15.36 3.94 -11.55
CA TYR A 69 -14.31 3.12 -10.97
C TYR A 69 -14.89 2.08 -9.99
N ILE A 70 -15.81 2.52 -9.14
CA ILE A 70 -16.46 1.62 -8.19
C ILE A 70 -17.26 0.54 -8.92
N ASP A 71 -17.91 0.90 -10.04
CA ASP A 71 -18.68 -0.05 -10.86
C ASP A 71 -17.82 -1.20 -11.38
N THR A 72 -16.49 -1.03 -11.48
CA THR A 72 -15.61 -2.11 -11.90
C THR A 72 -15.47 -3.21 -10.86
N GLY A 73 -15.85 -2.92 -9.60
CA GLY A 73 -15.68 -3.85 -8.49
C GLY A 73 -14.26 -3.90 -7.93
N GLU A 74 -13.31 -3.22 -8.57
CA GLU A 74 -11.91 -3.26 -8.17
C GLU A 74 -11.66 -2.78 -6.74
N PRO A 75 -12.24 -1.66 -6.28
CA PRO A 75 -11.99 -1.21 -4.90
C PRO A 75 -12.50 -2.18 -3.85
N MET A 76 -13.44 -3.04 -4.18
CA MET A 76 -14.00 -4.00 -3.22
C MET A 76 -13.09 -5.21 -3.02
N ASP A 77 -12.09 -5.40 -3.88
CA ASP A 77 -11.15 -6.51 -3.83
C ASP A 77 -9.79 -6.10 -3.25
N LYS A 78 -9.63 -4.84 -2.85
CA LYS A 78 -8.34 -4.33 -2.39
C LYS A 78 -8.37 -4.01 -0.91
N ALA A 79 -7.23 -4.14 -0.25
CA ALA A 79 -7.09 -3.79 1.15
C ALA A 79 -7.13 -2.27 1.38
N GLY A 80 -6.78 -1.49 0.37
CA GLY A 80 -6.92 -0.03 0.37
C GLY A 80 -8.15 0.39 -0.42
N ALA A 81 -8.25 1.67 -0.72
CA ALA A 81 -9.39 2.21 -1.44
C ALA A 81 -9.29 2.00 -2.95
N TYR A 82 -8.10 1.65 -3.46
CA TYR A 82 -7.87 1.51 -4.88
C TYR A 82 -6.68 0.60 -5.15
N GLY A 83 -6.56 0.14 -6.40
CA GLY A 83 -5.42 -0.63 -6.87
C GLY A 83 -4.56 0.22 -7.80
N ILE A 84 -3.35 0.57 -7.37
CA ILE A 84 -2.46 1.43 -8.15
C ILE A 84 -2.03 0.77 -9.46
N GLN A 85 -2.00 -0.55 -9.51
CA GLN A 85 -1.67 -1.31 -10.72
C GLN A 85 -2.87 -1.50 -11.64
N GLY A 86 -4.06 -1.18 -11.17
CA GLY A 86 -5.29 -1.38 -11.91
C GLY A 86 -5.78 -0.09 -12.55
N LYS A 87 -7.10 0.02 -12.64
CA LYS A 87 -7.74 1.15 -13.33
C LYS A 87 -7.56 2.47 -12.62
N ALA A 88 -7.30 2.44 -11.31
CA ALA A 88 -7.05 3.66 -10.54
C ALA A 88 -5.71 4.32 -10.91
N ALA A 89 -4.84 3.63 -11.64
CA ALA A 89 -3.56 4.22 -12.05
C ALA A 89 -3.76 5.54 -12.79
N ALA A 90 -4.86 5.69 -13.51
CA ALA A 90 -5.15 6.92 -14.26
C ALA A 90 -5.41 8.12 -13.35
N PHE A 91 -5.72 7.90 -12.07
CA PHE A 91 -6.00 8.97 -11.13
C PHE A 91 -4.77 9.44 -10.36
N ILE A 92 -3.66 8.72 -10.48
CA ILE A 92 -2.46 9.02 -9.71
C ILE A 92 -1.57 9.98 -10.47
N GLU A 93 -1.27 11.13 -9.83
CA GLU A 93 -0.39 12.12 -10.43
C GLU A 93 1.07 11.75 -10.24
N LYS A 94 1.45 11.42 -9.01
CA LYS A 94 2.83 11.06 -8.70
C LYS A 94 2.92 10.28 -7.40
N ILE A 95 4.06 9.63 -7.24
CA ILE A 95 4.39 8.87 -6.05
C ILE A 95 5.75 9.35 -5.55
N GLU A 96 5.85 9.61 -4.23
CA GLU A 96 7.10 9.94 -3.58
C GLU A 96 7.44 8.84 -2.58
N GLY A 97 8.39 8.00 -2.92
CA GLY A 97 8.79 6.85 -2.13
C GLY A 97 8.79 5.57 -2.95
N ASP A 98 8.70 4.44 -2.27
CA ASP A 98 8.77 3.14 -2.90
C ASP A 98 7.43 2.76 -3.52
N TYR A 99 7.43 2.57 -4.85
CA TYR A 99 6.24 2.13 -5.58
C TYR A 99 5.76 0.76 -5.09
N ASN A 100 6.69 -0.16 -4.83
CA ASN A 100 6.31 -1.50 -4.37
C ASN A 100 5.62 -1.46 -3.02
N ASN A 101 5.93 -0.46 -2.19
CA ASN A 101 5.22 -0.25 -0.93
C ASN A 101 3.73 0.04 -1.17
N VAL A 102 3.43 0.82 -2.21
CA VAL A 102 2.03 1.13 -2.55
C VAL A 102 1.32 -0.10 -3.09
N VAL A 103 2.03 -0.93 -3.85
CA VAL A 103 1.48 -2.19 -4.37
C VAL A 103 1.15 -3.17 -3.24
N GLY A 104 1.96 -3.17 -2.16
CA GLY A 104 1.67 -4.01 -1.00
C GLY A 104 2.86 -4.51 -0.21
N LEU A 105 4.05 -4.55 -0.81
CA LEU A 105 5.23 -5.06 -0.11
C LEU A 105 6.47 -4.25 -0.51
N PRO A 106 7.14 -3.57 0.47
CA PRO A 106 8.31 -2.76 0.17
C PRO A 106 9.56 -3.63 -0.02
N ILE A 107 9.63 -4.30 -1.16
CA ILE A 107 10.67 -5.28 -1.47
C ILE A 107 12.08 -4.71 -1.34
N ALA A 108 12.31 -3.50 -1.85
CA ALA A 108 13.64 -2.89 -1.81
C ALA A 108 14.07 -2.60 -0.37
N ARG A 109 13.15 -2.12 0.46
CA ARG A 109 13.46 -1.86 1.88
C ARG A 109 13.75 -3.17 2.61
N ILE A 110 12.97 -4.20 2.33
CA ILE A 110 13.20 -5.52 2.94
C ILE A 110 14.59 -6.03 2.58
N TYR A 111 14.96 -5.91 1.30
CA TYR A 111 16.29 -6.33 0.86
C TYR A 111 17.40 -5.59 1.62
N GLN A 112 17.27 -4.26 1.76
CA GLN A 112 18.28 -3.46 2.46
C GLN A 112 18.36 -3.82 3.94
N GLU A 113 17.23 -4.08 4.60
CA GLU A 113 17.22 -4.50 6.00
C GLU A 113 17.88 -5.85 6.18
N LEU A 114 17.60 -6.82 5.31
CA LEU A 114 18.25 -8.13 5.36
C LEU A 114 19.75 -8.01 5.13
N LYS A 115 20.15 -7.16 4.20
CA LYS A 115 21.57 -6.92 3.92
C LYS A 115 22.29 -6.36 5.15
N GLN A 116 21.67 -5.43 5.87
CA GLN A 116 22.24 -4.87 7.09
C GLN A 116 22.40 -5.92 8.19
N LEU A 117 21.52 -6.92 8.20
CA LEU A 117 21.59 -8.02 9.13
C LEU A 117 22.59 -9.10 8.73
N GLY A 118 23.28 -8.92 7.60
CA GLY A 118 24.24 -9.87 7.10
C GLY A 118 23.66 -11.07 6.38
N ILE A 119 22.40 -10.99 5.97
CA ILE A 119 21.72 -12.09 5.31
C ILE A 119 21.83 -11.94 3.80
N ASP A 120 22.31 -13.00 3.15
CA ASP A 120 22.41 -13.06 1.71
C ASP A 120 21.20 -13.81 1.17
N VAL A 121 20.26 -13.05 0.57
CA VAL A 121 19.02 -13.63 0.06
C VAL A 121 19.24 -14.62 -1.08
N TYR A 122 20.35 -14.50 -1.79
CA TYR A 122 20.64 -15.39 -2.90
C TYR A 122 21.00 -16.80 -2.43
N LYS A 123 21.35 -16.96 -1.17
CA LYS A 123 21.64 -18.29 -0.62
C LYS A 123 20.38 -19.12 -0.39
N PHE A 124 19.21 -18.48 -0.41
CA PHE A 124 17.94 -19.14 -0.11
C PHE A 124 17.03 -19.27 -1.33
N SER A 125 17.52 -18.89 -2.48
CA SER A 125 16.72 -18.97 -3.71
C SER A 125 16.99 -20.26 -4.48
#